data_7b41b8afdaaf01cd5118e57b160fc05c
#
_entry.id   7b41b8afdaaf01cd5118e57b160fc05c
#
_cell.length_a   1.000
_cell.length_b   1.000
_cell.length_c   1.000
_cell.angle_alpha   90.00
_cell.angle_beta   90.00
_cell.angle_gamma   90.00
#
_symmetry.space_group_name_H-M   'P 1'
#
loop_
_entity.id
_entity.type
_entity.pdbx_description
1 polymer ?
#
loop_
_entity_poly.entity_id
_entity_poly.type
_entity_poly.pdbx_seq_one_letter_code
_entity_poly.pdbx_strand_id
1 'polypeptide(L)'
;MARARKKVPTKYRVITEAGAFADHEILMDKKPVYDELRSLVEPHLGGGRLMHVRVLCPLLDDWTDMFVDEMGALKRLPRNDAATRIFRNSFMSKRPDDDPEKLPYIAGTAVVFLRPVWEG
;
A
#
# COMPACT_ATOMS: atom_id res chain seq x y z
N MET A 1 0.44 -32.71 11.06
CA MET A 1 0.12 -32.48 9.66
C MET A 1 -0.13 -30.99 9.40
N ALA A 2 0.56 -30.42 8.46
CA ALA A 2 0.36 -29.01 8.14
C ALA A 2 -1.00 -28.80 7.46
N ARG A 3 -1.74 -27.81 7.94
CA ARG A 3 -3.01 -27.45 7.34
C ARG A 3 -2.76 -26.72 6.01
N ALA A 4 -3.40 -27.15 4.95
CA ALA A 4 -3.33 -26.45 3.69
C ALA A 4 -3.91 -25.04 3.85
N ARG A 5 -3.15 -24.02 3.43
CA ARG A 5 -3.64 -22.63 3.44
C ARG A 5 -4.49 -22.38 2.21
N LYS A 6 -5.57 -21.66 2.43
CA LYS A 6 -6.45 -21.28 1.33
C LYS A 6 -5.81 -20.15 0.54
N LYS A 7 -5.61 -20.37 -0.77
CA LYS A 7 -5.17 -19.35 -1.71
C LYS A 7 -6.39 -18.68 -2.33
N VAL A 8 -6.33 -17.37 -2.45
CA VAL A 8 -7.39 -16.59 -3.09
C VAL A 8 -6.78 -15.66 -4.12
N PRO A 9 -7.48 -15.39 -5.25
CA PRO A 9 -7.05 -14.37 -6.20
C PRO A 9 -6.98 -13.02 -5.51
N THR A 10 -5.85 -12.34 -5.66
CA THR A 10 -5.61 -11.07 -4.99
C THR A 10 -5.09 -10.07 -6.01
N LYS A 11 -5.78 -8.96 -6.16
CA LYS A 11 -5.40 -7.87 -7.04
C LYS A 11 -4.67 -6.81 -6.24
N TYR A 12 -3.62 -6.25 -6.82
CA TYR A 12 -2.95 -5.10 -6.25
C TYR A 12 -2.48 -4.17 -7.36
N ARG A 13 -2.35 -2.89 -7.03
CA ARG A 13 -1.90 -1.85 -7.96
C ARG A 13 -0.59 -1.27 -7.48
N VAL A 14 0.40 -1.25 -8.37
CA VAL A 14 1.67 -0.56 -8.14
C VAL A 14 1.55 0.83 -8.73
N ILE A 15 1.77 1.85 -7.91
CA ILE A 15 1.68 3.26 -8.31
C ILE A 15 3.07 3.87 -8.20
N THR A 16 3.63 4.29 -9.35
CA THR A 16 4.95 4.93 -9.37
C THR A 16 4.85 6.41 -9.05
N GLU A 17 5.97 7.00 -8.64
CA GLU A 17 6.05 8.44 -8.39
C GLU A 17 5.77 9.29 -9.63
N ALA A 18 5.96 8.73 -10.83
CA ALA A 18 5.65 9.41 -12.08
C ALA A 18 4.16 9.43 -12.42
N GLY A 19 3.32 8.81 -11.57
CA GLY A 19 1.88 8.76 -11.77
C GLY A 19 1.41 7.58 -12.62
N ALA A 20 2.32 6.73 -13.09
CA ALA A 20 1.96 5.50 -13.79
C ALA A 20 1.51 4.43 -12.80
N PHE A 21 0.62 3.55 -13.22
CA PHE A 21 0.23 2.43 -12.38
C PHE A 21 0.12 1.15 -13.22
N ALA A 22 0.33 0.02 -12.55
CA ALA A 22 0.21 -1.30 -13.13
C ALA A 22 -0.57 -2.20 -12.18
N ASP A 23 -1.56 -2.90 -12.73
CA ASP A 23 -2.39 -3.82 -11.96
C ASP A 23 -1.87 -5.24 -12.11
N HIS A 24 -1.85 -5.96 -10.99
CA HIS A 24 -1.42 -7.34 -10.93
C HIS A 24 -2.49 -8.18 -10.23
N GLU A 25 -2.54 -9.46 -10.59
CA GLU A 25 -3.39 -10.43 -9.90
C GLU A 25 -2.58 -11.69 -9.65
N ILE A 26 -2.58 -12.14 -8.41
CA ILE A 26 -1.85 -13.35 -8.01
C ILE A 26 -2.71 -14.18 -7.07
N LEU A 27 -2.36 -15.46 -6.94
CA LEU A 27 -2.90 -16.30 -5.89
C LEU A 27 -2.01 -16.16 -4.66
N MET A 28 -2.61 -15.81 -3.53
CA MET A 28 -1.88 -15.71 -2.27
C MET A 28 -2.79 -16.15 -1.12
N ASP A 29 -2.20 -16.39 0.03
CA ASP A 29 -2.98 -16.75 1.22
C ASP A 29 -4.02 -15.68 1.51
N LYS A 30 -5.20 -16.10 1.95
CA LYS A 30 -6.26 -15.16 2.34
C LYS A 30 -5.77 -14.23 3.45
N LYS A 31 -4.98 -14.78 4.38
CA LYS A 31 -4.35 -14.04 5.47
C LYS A 31 -2.85 -14.26 5.41
N PRO A 32 -2.14 -13.55 4.52
CA PRO A 32 -0.71 -13.77 4.34
C PRO A 32 0.08 -13.40 5.60
N VAL A 33 1.15 -14.13 5.86
CA VAL A 33 2.09 -13.76 6.91
C VAL A 33 2.99 -12.61 6.43
N TYR A 34 3.64 -11.96 7.38
CA TYR A 34 4.48 -10.79 7.10
C TYR A 34 5.58 -11.10 6.06
N ASP A 35 6.25 -12.24 6.18
CA ASP A 35 7.32 -12.60 5.23
C ASP A 35 6.80 -12.77 3.81
N GLU A 36 5.60 -13.31 3.64
CA GLU A 36 4.97 -13.42 2.32
C GLU A 36 4.71 -12.03 1.72
N LEU A 37 4.16 -11.12 2.53
CA LEU A 37 3.91 -9.74 2.10
C LEU A 37 5.21 -9.02 1.75
N ARG A 38 6.26 -9.15 2.57
CA ARG A 38 7.56 -8.57 2.29
C ARG A 38 8.12 -9.04 0.96
N SER A 39 8.11 -10.35 0.75
CA SER A 39 8.68 -10.95 -0.47
C SER A 39 7.95 -10.48 -1.72
N LEU A 40 6.65 -10.22 -1.61
CA LEU A 40 5.86 -9.73 -2.73
C LEU A 40 6.05 -8.22 -2.95
N VAL A 41 6.02 -7.44 -1.89
CA VAL A 41 5.91 -5.97 -1.96
C VAL A 41 7.27 -5.30 -2.11
N GLU A 42 8.27 -5.70 -1.33
CA GLU A 42 9.56 -4.99 -1.27
C GLU A 42 10.29 -4.90 -2.61
N PRO A 43 10.23 -5.91 -3.51
CA PRO A 43 10.82 -5.73 -4.85
C PRO A 43 10.22 -4.55 -5.62
N HIS A 44 8.94 -4.27 -5.47
CA HIS A 44 8.29 -3.11 -6.09
C HIS A 44 8.76 -1.78 -5.48
N LEU A 45 9.24 -1.81 -4.24
CA LEU A 45 9.76 -0.65 -3.54
C LEU A 45 11.27 -0.45 -3.77
N GLY A 46 11.84 -1.14 -4.76
CA GLY A 46 13.27 -1.07 -5.04
C GLY A 46 14.12 -1.73 -3.94
N GLY A 47 13.58 -2.71 -3.23
CA GLY A 47 14.25 -3.37 -2.12
C GLY A 47 14.11 -2.64 -0.79
N GLY A 48 13.37 -1.53 -0.75
CA GLY A 48 13.12 -0.80 0.49
C GLY A 48 12.21 -1.58 1.43
N ARG A 49 12.42 -1.38 2.74
CA ARG A 49 11.60 -2.02 3.76
C ARG A 49 10.18 -1.46 3.71
N LEU A 50 9.18 -2.34 3.69
CA LEU A 50 7.79 -1.91 3.63
C LEU A 50 7.33 -1.25 4.93
N MET A 51 6.47 -0.24 4.77
CA MET A 51 5.70 0.36 5.84
C MET A 51 4.22 0.25 5.45
N HIS A 52 3.40 -0.19 6.38
CA HIS A 52 1.97 -0.35 6.16
C HIS A 52 1.22 0.95 6.44
N VAL A 53 0.28 1.27 5.54
CA VAL A 53 -0.65 2.40 5.71
C VAL A 53 -2.05 1.91 5.37
N ARG A 54 -2.99 2.11 6.29
CA ARG A 54 -4.38 1.78 6.02
C ARG A 54 -5.04 2.92 5.29
N VAL A 55 -5.67 2.62 4.15
CA VAL A 55 -6.24 3.63 3.28
C VAL A 55 -7.65 3.29 2.84
N LEU A 56 -8.44 4.32 2.55
CA LEU A 56 -9.73 4.20 1.87
C LEU A 56 -9.46 4.20 0.38
N CYS A 57 -9.63 3.05 -0.25
CA CYS A 57 -9.31 2.89 -1.68
C CYS A 57 -10.48 3.34 -2.54
N PRO A 58 -10.28 4.33 -3.44
CA PRO A 58 -11.36 4.79 -4.31
C PRO A 58 -11.93 3.70 -5.22
N LEU A 59 -11.11 2.71 -5.60
CA LEU A 59 -11.54 1.62 -6.46
C LEU A 59 -12.47 0.64 -5.77
N LEU A 60 -12.34 0.50 -4.44
CA LEU A 60 -13.16 -0.39 -3.63
C LEU A 60 -14.29 0.32 -2.93
N ASP A 61 -14.15 1.63 -2.75
CA ASP A 61 -14.98 2.42 -1.84
C ASP A 61 -15.00 1.79 -0.43
N ASP A 62 -13.84 1.27 -0.01
CA ASP A 62 -13.66 0.56 1.26
C ASP A 62 -12.21 0.64 1.72
N TRP A 63 -11.98 0.35 2.99
CA TRP A 63 -10.65 0.36 3.61
C TRP A 63 -9.85 -0.85 3.17
N THR A 64 -8.57 -0.62 2.89
CA THR A 64 -7.62 -1.64 2.49
C THR A 64 -6.21 -1.26 2.94
N ASP A 65 -5.21 -1.91 2.37
CA ASP A 65 -3.83 -1.77 2.80
C ASP A 65 -2.96 -1.24 1.67
N MET A 66 -2.15 -0.22 1.99
CA MET A 66 -1.13 0.33 1.11
C MET A 66 0.23 0.11 1.75
N PHE A 67 1.23 -0.21 0.94
CA PHE A 67 2.60 -0.37 1.40
C PHE A 67 3.52 0.57 0.66
N VAL A 68 4.42 1.20 1.41
CA VAL A 68 5.37 2.18 0.90
C VAL A 68 6.74 1.93 1.53
N ASP A 69 7.79 2.56 0.98
CA ASP A 69 9.14 2.48 1.56
C ASP A 69 9.16 3.27 2.88
N GLU A 70 9.46 2.58 3.97
CA GLU A 70 9.56 3.18 5.31
C GLU A 70 10.51 4.37 5.33
N MET A 71 11.58 4.31 4.54
CA MET A 71 12.62 5.33 4.51
C MET A 71 12.56 6.22 3.27
N GLY A 72 11.44 6.20 2.54
CA GLY A 72 11.33 6.91 1.26
C GLY A 72 11.71 8.38 1.34
N ALA A 73 11.19 9.12 2.32
CA ALA A 73 11.49 10.54 2.48
C ALA A 73 12.95 10.77 2.86
N LEU A 74 13.52 9.93 3.73
CA LEU A 74 14.94 10.03 4.14
C LEU A 74 15.89 9.71 2.98
N LYS A 75 15.50 8.80 2.09
CA LYS A 75 16.25 8.49 0.88
C LYS A 75 16.08 9.56 -0.19
N ARG A 76 15.24 10.55 0.05
CA ARG A 76 14.89 11.61 -0.91
C ARG A 76 14.31 11.04 -2.22
N LEU A 77 13.52 9.97 -2.10
CA LEU A 77 12.78 9.47 -3.26
C LEU A 77 11.77 10.53 -3.73
N PRO A 78 11.46 10.56 -5.03
CA PRO A 78 10.48 11.51 -5.52
C PRO A 78 9.12 11.34 -4.85
N ARG A 79 8.42 12.46 -4.64
CA ARG A 79 7.08 12.46 -4.08
C ARG A 79 6.12 11.72 -5.01
N ASN A 80 5.30 10.86 -4.45
CA ASN A 80 4.25 10.14 -5.16
C ASN A 80 2.93 10.86 -4.92
N ASP A 81 2.52 11.71 -5.86
CA ASP A 81 1.32 12.53 -5.68
C ASP A 81 0.04 11.72 -5.61
N ALA A 82 -0.08 10.66 -6.42
CA ALA A 82 -1.25 9.80 -6.42
C ALA A 82 -1.41 9.06 -5.08
N ALA A 83 -0.33 8.46 -4.58
CA ALA A 83 -0.36 7.77 -3.29
C ALA A 83 -0.57 8.75 -2.13
N THR A 84 0.03 9.93 -2.19
CA THR A 84 -0.16 10.98 -1.20
C THR A 84 -1.62 11.40 -1.12
N ARG A 85 -2.27 11.53 -2.27
CA ARG A 85 -3.70 11.89 -2.33
C ARG A 85 -4.56 10.82 -1.67
N ILE A 86 -4.31 9.55 -1.95
CA ILE A 86 -5.03 8.43 -1.34
C ILE A 86 -4.85 8.47 0.18
N PHE A 87 -3.61 8.63 0.65
CA PHE A 87 -3.29 8.70 2.06
C PHE A 87 -4.00 9.87 2.76
N ARG A 88 -3.88 11.08 2.19
CA ARG A 88 -4.47 12.29 2.78
C ARG A 88 -5.99 12.24 2.78
N ASN A 89 -6.61 11.80 1.70
CA ASN A 89 -8.06 11.64 1.65
C ASN A 89 -8.55 10.62 2.68
N SER A 90 -7.82 9.53 2.86
CA SER A 90 -8.15 8.51 3.87
C SER A 90 -8.08 9.07 5.29
N PHE A 91 -7.02 9.83 5.58
CA PHE A 91 -6.85 10.47 6.87
C PHE A 91 -7.97 11.50 7.13
N MET A 92 -8.25 12.34 6.13
CA MET A 92 -9.26 13.39 6.24
C MET A 92 -10.67 12.83 6.38
N SER A 93 -10.95 11.62 5.91
CA SER A 93 -12.25 10.98 6.13
C SER A 93 -12.52 10.70 7.61
N LYS A 94 -11.46 10.52 8.40
CA LYS A 94 -11.55 10.30 9.85
C LYS A 94 -11.41 11.59 10.66
N ARG A 95 -10.70 12.57 10.10
CA ARG A 95 -10.38 13.85 10.76
C ARG A 95 -10.58 15.00 9.80
N PRO A 96 -11.85 15.31 9.46
CA PRO A 96 -12.15 16.30 8.42
C PRO A 96 -11.72 17.73 8.76
N ASP A 97 -11.47 18.03 10.03
CA ASP A 97 -11.06 19.37 10.47
C ASP A 97 -9.53 19.58 10.40
N ASP A 98 -8.76 18.53 10.15
CA ASP A 98 -7.31 18.66 10.02
C ASP A 98 -6.94 19.26 8.67
N ASP A 99 -5.79 19.96 8.64
CA ASP A 99 -5.26 20.54 7.42
C ASP A 99 -4.49 19.47 6.64
N PRO A 100 -4.95 19.04 5.44
CA PRO A 100 -4.26 17.99 4.68
C PRO A 100 -2.83 18.37 4.29
N GLU A 101 -2.53 19.67 4.12
CA GLU A 101 -1.17 20.12 3.75
C GLU A 101 -0.16 19.91 4.89
N LYS A 102 -0.63 19.73 6.11
CA LYS A 102 0.24 19.44 7.26
C LYS A 102 0.53 17.95 7.43
N LEU A 103 -0.14 17.08 6.66
CA LEU A 103 0.10 15.65 6.70
C LEU A 103 1.36 15.28 5.94
N PRO A 104 2.03 14.19 6.31
CA PRO A 104 3.17 13.69 5.54
C PRO A 104 2.78 13.38 4.10
N TYR A 105 3.75 13.35 3.22
CA TYR A 105 3.58 12.87 1.85
C TYR A 105 4.21 11.49 1.70
N ILE A 106 3.75 10.77 0.67
CA ILE A 106 4.33 9.48 0.30
C ILE A 106 5.44 9.72 -0.73
N ALA A 107 6.61 9.14 -0.50
CA ALA A 107 7.75 9.23 -1.41
C ALA A 107 8.09 7.84 -1.96
N GLY A 108 8.34 7.75 -3.27
CA GLY A 108 8.65 6.50 -3.94
C GLY A 108 7.40 5.74 -4.39
N THR A 109 7.61 4.53 -4.85
CA THR A 109 6.53 3.67 -5.33
C THR A 109 5.63 3.21 -4.19
N ALA A 110 4.33 3.07 -4.44
CA ALA A 110 3.36 2.54 -3.49
C ALA A 110 2.67 1.31 -4.08
N VAL A 111 2.28 0.37 -3.21
CA VAL A 111 1.55 -0.83 -3.58
C VAL A 111 0.23 -0.84 -2.80
N VAL A 112 -0.89 -0.81 -3.51
CA VAL A 112 -2.23 -0.79 -2.92
C VAL A 112 -2.93 -2.11 -3.23
N PHE A 113 -3.32 -2.84 -2.18
CA PHE A 113 -4.08 -4.08 -2.36
C PHE A 113 -5.56 -3.77 -2.53
N LEU A 114 -6.23 -4.53 -3.38
CA LEU A 114 -7.67 -4.37 -3.62
C LEU A 114 -8.50 -5.28 -2.71
N ARG A 115 -7.93 -5.72 -1.63
CA ARG A 115 -8.58 -6.34 -0.47
C ARG A 115 -7.66 -6.21 0.74
N PRO A 116 -8.20 -6.21 1.97
CA PRO A 116 -7.34 -6.19 3.15
C PRO A 116 -6.45 -7.44 3.22
N VAL A 117 -5.16 -7.26 3.48
CA VAL A 117 -4.16 -8.33 3.59
C VAL A 117 -3.33 -8.23 4.87
N TRP A 118 -3.41 -7.13 5.58
CA TRP A 118 -2.60 -6.83 6.76
C TRP A 118 -3.41 -7.04 8.03
N GLU A 119 -2.90 -7.82 8.95
CA GLU A 119 -3.53 -8.05 10.26
C GLU A 119 -2.71 -7.48 11.42
N GLY A 120 -1.56 -6.94 11.12
CA GLY A 120 -0.62 -6.40 12.09
C GLY A 120 -1.14 -5.43 13.10
#